data_9753619e0a478c537c69def1074ebed9
#
_entry.id   9753619e0a478c537c69def1074ebed9
#
_cell.length_a   1.000
_cell.length_b   1.000
_cell.length_c   1.000
_cell.angle_alpha   90.00
_cell.angle_beta   90.00
_cell.angle_gamma   90.00
#
_symmetry.space_group_name_H-M   'P 1'
#
loop_
_entity.id
_entity.type
_entity.pdbx_description
1 polymer ?
#
loop_
_entity_poly.entity_id
_entity_poly.type
_entity_poly.pdbx_seq_one_letter_code
_entity_poly.pdbx_strand_id
1 'polypeptide(L)'
;MELQTKKLKTAKQLPFRKLAKYKTAQEVSKAVTEALRPIKDAVHTITTDNGPEFMQYEDIEKSLGCSVYYAHPHCPWQKGAVENLNMLIRQYIDKRCNINKLSTQYIAAIEAKLNDRPRKKLNFRTPKFVFYKSLK
;
A
#
# COMPACT_ATOMS: atom_id res chain seq x y z
N MET A 1 -2.44 2.65 -4.14
CA MET A 1 -1.61 1.50 -4.55
C MET A 1 -2.18 0.23 -3.94
N GLU A 2 -2.39 -0.76 -4.74
CA GLU A 2 -2.90 -2.07 -4.33
C GLU A 2 -1.85 -3.15 -4.62
N LEU A 3 -1.58 -4.01 -3.63
CA LEU A 3 -0.65 -5.14 -3.76
C LEU A 3 -1.45 -6.44 -3.89
N GLN A 4 -1.10 -7.25 -4.88
CA GLN A 4 -1.63 -8.60 -5.01
C GLN A 4 -0.51 -9.62 -4.77
N THR A 5 -0.79 -10.61 -3.94
CA THR A 5 0.10 -11.74 -3.68
C THR A 5 -0.49 -13.02 -4.26
N LYS A 6 0.37 -13.94 -4.70
CA LYS A 6 0.01 -15.16 -5.45
C LYS A 6 -1.06 -16.04 -4.80
N LYS A 7 -1.19 -16.02 -3.48
CA LYS A 7 -2.11 -16.90 -2.73
C LYS A 7 -3.34 -16.19 -2.16
N LEU A 8 -3.44 -14.87 -2.24
CA LEU A 8 -4.50 -14.14 -1.56
C LEU A 8 -4.99 -12.95 -2.36
N LYS A 9 -6.07 -13.15 -3.09
CA LYS A 9 -6.82 -12.06 -3.73
C LYS A 9 -7.44 -11.05 -2.73
N THR A 10 -7.31 -11.28 -1.41
CA THR A 10 -8.07 -10.53 -0.39
C THR A 10 -7.32 -10.07 0.84
N ALA A 11 -6.09 -10.55 1.09
CA ALA A 11 -5.31 -10.10 2.24
C ALA A 11 -4.43 -8.91 1.86
N LYS A 12 -4.87 -7.73 2.23
CA LYS A 12 -4.17 -6.49 1.97
C LYS A 12 -3.48 -6.02 3.25
N GLN A 13 -2.27 -6.53 3.49
CA GLN A 13 -1.32 -5.81 4.33
C GLN A 13 -0.69 -4.75 3.44
N LEU A 14 -0.97 -3.49 3.74
CA LEU A 14 -0.38 -2.38 3.02
C LEU A 14 0.72 -1.81 3.90
N PRO A 15 1.97 -1.80 3.43
CA PRO A 15 2.97 -0.95 4.04
C PRO A 15 2.51 0.50 3.83
N PHE A 16 2.02 1.08 4.91
CA PHE A 16 1.64 2.48 4.95
C PHE A 16 2.84 3.26 5.44
N ARG A 17 3.54 3.93 4.54
CA ARG A 17 4.72 4.73 4.89
C ARG A 17 4.54 6.17 4.44
N LYS A 18 5.19 7.05 5.17
CA LYS A 18 5.34 8.45 4.78
C LYS A 18 6.12 8.50 3.47
N LEU A 19 5.45 8.91 2.41
CA LEU A 19 6.11 9.20 1.16
C LEU A 19 7.01 10.43 1.32
N ALA A 20 8.04 10.47 0.50
CA ALA A 20 9.07 11.49 0.44
C ALA A 20 8.52 12.93 0.44
N LYS A 21 9.39 13.86 0.75
CA LYS A 21 9.12 15.31 0.90
C LYS A 21 8.49 15.93 -0.35
N TYR A 22 8.74 15.36 -1.52
CA TYR A 22 8.21 15.79 -2.81
C TYR A 22 7.53 14.63 -3.53
N LYS A 23 6.45 14.92 -4.27
CA LYS A 23 5.73 13.92 -5.08
C LYS A 23 6.35 13.76 -6.48
N THR A 24 7.65 13.68 -6.58
CA THR A 24 8.30 13.38 -7.85
C THR A 24 8.22 11.89 -8.16
N ALA A 25 8.13 11.51 -9.43
CA ALA A 25 8.07 10.12 -9.85
C ALA A 25 9.27 9.31 -9.30
N GLN A 26 10.46 9.91 -9.29
CA GLN A 26 11.67 9.30 -8.78
C GLN A 26 11.63 9.02 -7.27
N GLU A 27 11.14 9.97 -6.47
CA GLU A 27 11.03 9.77 -5.02
C GLU A 27 9.94 8.78 -4.66
N VAL A 28 8.82 8.79 -5.38
CA VAL A 28 7.74 7.81 -5.20
C VAL A 28 8.21 6.41 -5.56
N SER A 29 8.89 6.23 -6.69
CA SER A 29 9.47 4.95 -7.10
C SER A 29 10.44 4.41 -6.05
N LYS A 30 11.35 5.25 -5.55
CA LYS A 30 12.30 4.90 -4.48
C LYS A 30 11.57 4.51 -3.19
N ALA A 31 10.62 5.31 -2.73
CA ALA A 31 9.88 5.05 -1.50
C ALA A 31 9.05 3.76 -1.56
N VAL A 32 8.40 3.49 -2.71
CA VAL A 32 7.66 2.24 -2.95
C VAL A 32 8.60 1.04 -2.92
N THR A 33 9.74 1.13 -3.62
CA THR A 33 10.74 0.07 -3.67
C THR A 33 11.29 -0.24 -2.27
N GLU A 34 11.67 0.78 -1.50
CA GLU A 34 12.19 0.60 -0.13
C GLU A 34 11.13 0.00 0.81
N ALA A 35 9.88 0.44 0.70
CA ALA A 35 8.79 -0.06 1.52
C ALA A 35 8.47 -1.54 1.26
N LEU A 36 8.60 -1.99 0.01
CA LEU A 36 8.22 -3.34 -0.41
C LEU A 36 9.41 -4.32 -0.45
N ARG A 37 10.64 -3.82 -0.41
CA ARG A 37 11.86 -4.65 -0.43
C ARG A 37 11.85 -5.81 0.57
N PRO A 38 11.43 -5.64 1.84
CA PRO A 38 11.41 -6.73 2.81
C PRO A 38 10.47 -7.89 2.46
N ILE A 39 9.50 -7.62 1.58
CA ILE A 39 8.46 -8.59 1.17
C ILE A 39 8.42 -8.79 -0.35
N LYS A 40 9.50 -8.45 -1.07
CA LYS A 40 9.55 -8.45 -2.53
C LYS A 40 9.11 -9.79 -3.14
N ASP A 41 9.50 -10.91 -2.52
CA ASP A 41 9.18 -12.26 -3.03
C ASP A 41 7.67 -12.60 -2.95
N ALA A 42 6.92 -11.83 -2.16
CA ALA A 42 5.47 -11.93 -2.04
C ALA A 42 4.72 -10.91 -2.92
N VAL A 43 5.42 -9.95 -3.52
CA VAL A 43 4.84 -8.91 -4.37
C VAL A 43 4.87 -9.38 -5.82
N HIS A 44 3.70 -9.61 -6.42
CA HIS A 44 3.59 -10.03 -7.82
C HIS A 44 3.09 -8.92 -8.72
N THR A 45 2.13 -8.15 -8.23
CA THR A 45 1.55 -7.03 -8.99
C THR A 45 1.30 -5.84 -8.08
N ILE A 46 1.49 -4.66 -8.64
CA ILE A 46 1.15 -3.39 -8.02
C ILE A 46 0.14 -2.70 -8.92
N THR A 47 -0.98 -2.25 -8.38
CA THR A 47 -1.95 -1.44 -9.13
C THR A 47 -1.96 -0.02 -8.57
N THR A 48 -1.75 0.95 -9.44
CA THR A 48 -1.76 2.38 -9.11
C THR A 48 -2.85 3.11 -9.89
N ASP A 49 -3.09 4.37 -9.58
CA ASP A 49 -3.77 5.28 -10.49
C ASP A 49 -2.80 5.80 -11.55
N ASN A 50 -3.36 6.39 -12.60
CA ASN A 50 -2.58 6.96 -13.69
C ASN A 50 -2.07 8.37 -13.33
N GLY A 51 -1.39 8.46 -12.18
CA GLY A 51 -0.80 9.71 -11.72
C GLY A 51 0.61 9.94 -12.27
N PRO A 52 1.04 11.19 -12.48
CA PRO A 52 2.38 11.53 -12.95
C PRO A 52 3.47 11.04 -11.97
N GLU A 53 3.13 10.86 -10.69
CA GLU A 53 4.03 10.31 -9.67
C GLU A 53 4.41 8.84 -9.88
N PHE A 54 3.68 8.12 -10.73
CA PHE A 54 3.96 6.71 -11.06
C PHE A 54 4.57 6.51 -12.46
N MET A 55 4.98 7.57 -13.13
CA MET A 55 5.57 7.47 -14.49
C MET A 55 6.88 6.66 -14.53
N GLN A 56 7.61 6.56 -13.42
CA GLN A 56 8.82 5.72 -13.30
C GLN A 56 8.52 4.32 -12.74
N TYR A 57 7.43 3.71 -13.19
CA TYR A 57 7.02 2.37 -12.76
C TYR A 57 8.02 1.28 -13.17
N GLU A 58 8.76 1.46 -14.26
CA GLU A 58 9.78 0.52 -14.72
C GLU A 58 10.89 0.28 -13.69
N ASP A 59 11.27 1.33 -12.95
CA ASP A 59 12.25 1.20 -11.86
C ASP A 59 11.71 0.35 -10.71
N ILE A 60 10.41 0.46 -10.43
CA ILE A 60 9.72 -0.36 -9.43
C ILE A 60 9.69 -1.81 -9.90
N GLU A 61 9.30 -2.06 -11.15
CA GLU A 61 9.26 -3.41 -11.73
C GLU A 61 10.62 -4.10 -11.70
N LYS A 62 11.67 -3.42 -12.15
CA LYS A 62 13.05 -3.94 -12.15
C LYS A 62 13.56 -4.23 -10.74
N SER A 63 13.26 -3.34 -9.79
CA SER A 63 13.77 -3.47 -8.41
C SER A 63 13.07 -4.55 -7.60
N LEU A 64 11.77 -4.76 -7.81
CA LEU A 64 10.93 -5.67 -7.05
C LEU A 64 10.64 -6.99 -7.78
N GLY A 65 10.89 -7.07 -9.09
CA GLY A 65 10.56 -8.24 -9.91
C GLY A 65 9.04 -8.46 -10.02
N CYS A 66 8.26 -7.39 -10.03
CA CYS A 66 6.79 -7.43 -10.09
C CYS A 66 6.29 -6.66 -11.32
N SER A 67 5.00 -6.79 -11.65
CA SER A 67 4.36 -6.01 -12.71
C SER A 67 3.54 -4.87 -12.12
N VAL A 68 3.64 -3.68 -12.72
CA VAL A 68 2.85 -2.51 -12.35
C VAL A 68 1.73 -2.29 -13.34
N TYR A 69 0.52 -2.14 -12.85
CA TYR A 69 -0.68 -1.88 -13.65
C TYR A 69 -1.33 -0.57 -13.24
N TYR A 70 -1.89 0.12 -14.21
CA TYR A 70 -2.72 1.30 -13.99
C TYR A 70 -4.20 0.90 -13.89
N ALA A 71 -4.89 1.41 -12.87
CA ALA A 71 -6.34 1.25 -12.78
C ALA A 71 -7.03 1.96 -13.95
N HIS A 72 -8.00 1.31 -14.58
CA HIS A 72 -8.76 1.93 -15.66
C HIS A 72 -9.49 3.19 -15.20
N PRO A 73 -9.51 4.25 -16.01
CA PRO A 73 -10.36 5.40 -15.76
C PRO A 73 -11.82 4.95 -15.57
N HIS A 74 -12.54 5.60 -14.66
CA HIS A 74 -13.97 5.34 -14.38
C HIS A 74 -14.31 3.93 -13.86
N CYS A 75 -13.32 3.19 -13.34
CA CYS A 75 -13.54 1.88 -12.71
C CYS A 75 -13.38 1.96 -11.18
N PRO A 76 -14.32 2.57 -10.43
CA PRO A 76 -14.17 2.81 -8.98
C PRO A 76 -14.07 1.51 -8.18
N TRP A 77 -14.66 0.41 -8.66
CA TRP A 77 -14.56 -0.90 -8.00
C TRP A 77 -13.13 -1.46 -7.93
N GLN A 78 -12.25 -1.04 -8.84
CA GLN A 78 -10.82 -1.41 -8.79
C GLN A 78 -10.09 -0.73 -7.64
N LYS A 79 -10.61 0.39 -7.15
CA LYS A 79 -10.02 1.20 -6.07
C LYS A 79 -10.74 1.07 -4.72
N GLY A 80 -11.86 0.35 -4.66
CA GLY A 80 -12.71 0.30 -3.46
C GLY A 80 -11.98 -0.09 -2.17
N ALA A 81 -10.94 -0.91 -2.26
CA ALA A 81 -10.14 -1.27 -1.11
C ALA A 81 -9.18 -0.16 -0.66
N VAL A 82 -8.62 0.59 -1.61
CA VAL A 82 -7.77 1.76 -1.31
C VAL A 82 -8.62 2.87 -0.71
N GLU A 83 -9.81 3.11 -1.22
CA GLU A 83 -10.74 4.10 -0.67
C GLU A 83 -11.14 3.77 0.77
N ASN A 84 -11.50 2.50 1.03
CA ASN A 84 -11.81 2.06 2.38
C ASN A 84 -10.60 2.20 3.32
N LEU A 85 -9.39 1.88 2.86
CA LEU A 85 -8.19 2.08 3.64
C LEU A 85 -7.95 3.57 3.94
N ASN A 86 -8.14 4.44 2.96
CA ASN A 86 -8.01 5.88 3.14
C ASN A 86 -9.01 6.41 4.20
N MET A 87 -10.24 5.91 4.22
CA MET A 87 -11.21 6.25 5.27
C MET A 87 -10.71 5.81 6.65
N LEU A 88 -10.13 4.61 6.77
CA LEU A 88 -9.59 4.13 8.03
C LEU A 88 -8.38 4.96 8.49
N ILE A 89 -7.50 5.34 7.58
CA ILE A 89 -6.35 6.22 7.87
C ILE A 89 -6.83 7.58 8.36
N ARG A 90 -7.91 8.12 7.77
CA ARG A 90 -8.50 9.42 8.16
C ARG A 90 -9.07 9.44 9.58
N GLN A 91 -9.31 8.29 10.20
CA GLN A 91 -9.66 8.22 11.62
C GLN A 91 -8.49 8.61 12.55
N TYR A 92 -7.26 8.50 12.06
CA TYR A 92 -6.03 8.80 12.81
C TYR A 92 -5.33 10.08 12.33
N ILE A 93 -5.45 10.39 11.04
CA ILE A 93 -4.77 11.53 10.41
C ILE A 93 -5.84 12.40 9.72
N ASP A 94 -6.08 13.59 10.27
CA ASP A 94 -7.00 14.57 9.67
C ASP A 94 -6.51 15.00 8.28
N LYS A 95 -7.46 15.34 7.39
CA LYS A 95 -7.15 15.85 6.04
C LYS A 95 -6.33 17.14 6.05
N ARG A 96 -6.51 17.97 7.10
CA ARG A 96 -5.80 19.24 7.27
C ARG A 96 -4.42 19.07 7.90
N CYS A 97 -4.11 17.86 8.39
CA CYS A 97 -2.82 17.59 9.01
C CYS A 97 -1.71 17.62 7.97
N ASN A 98 -0.65 18.38 8.24
CA ASN A 98 0.55 18.33 7.44
C ASN A 98 1.32 17.02 7.76
N ILE A 99 1.23 16.05 6.84
CA ILE A 99 1.85 14.72 6.99
C ILE A 99 3.37 14.84 7.22
N ASN A 100 4.02 15.88 6.70
CA ASN A 100 5.46 16.09 6.88
C ASN A 100 5.85 16.35 8.34
N LYS A 101 4.91 16.83 9.16
CA LYS A 101 5.12 17.05 10.59
C LYS A 101 4.93 15.79 11.44
N LEU A 102 4.38 14.72 10.87
CA LEU A 102 4.18 13.47 11.60
C LEU A 102 5.49 12.69 11.69
N SER A 103 5.77 12.13 12.86
CA SER A 103 6.93 11.25 13.03
C SER A 103 6.73 9.91 12.30
N THR A 104 7.82 9.32 11.85
CA THR A 104 7.80 7.99 11.24
C THR A 104 7.26 6.94 12.21
N GLN A 105 7.56 7.08 13.51
CA GLN A 105 7.06 6.19 14.56
C GLN A 105 5.55 6.26 14.72
N TYR A 106 4.96 7.46 14.65
CA TYR A 106 3.51 7.63 14.70
C TYR A 106 2.81 6.96 13.51
N ILE A 107 3.37 7.11 12.31
CA ILE A 107 2.86 6.46 11.08
C ILE A 107 2.95 4.94 11.19
N ALA A 108 4.08 4.41 11.67
CA ALA A 108 4.25 2.98 11.88
C ALA A 108 3.27 2.41 12.93
N ALA A 109 2.97 3.18 13.98
CA ALA A 109 1.97 2.79 14.97
C ALA A 109 0.54 2.71 14.37
N ILE A 110 0.18 3.63 13.47
CA ILE A 110 -1.09 3.58 12.74
C ILE A 110 -1.13 2.36 11.82
N GLU A 111 -0.05 2.10 11.08
CA GLU A 111 0.08 0.91 10.22
C GLU A 111 -0.15 -0.37 11.02
N ALA A 112 0.51 -0.51 12.16
CA ALA A 112 0.35 -1.66 13.05
C ALA A 112 -1.12 -1.82 13.50
N LYS A 113 -1.75 -0.74 13.98
CA LYS A 113 -3.16 -0.76 14.40
C LYS A 113 -4.11 -1.19 13.28
N LEU A 114 -3.89 -0.71 12.06
CA LEU A 114 -4.73 -1.05 10.90
C LEU A 114 -4.53 -2.51 10.45
N ASN A 115 -3.29 -3.03 10.56
CA ASN A 115 -2.95 -4.39 10.20
C ASN A 115 -3.34 -5.41 11.28
N ASP A 116 -3.46 -5.00 12.53
CA ASP A 116 -3.94 -5.83 13.64
C ASP A 116 -5.47 -5.73 13.85
N ARG A 117 -6.17 -4.92 13.06
CA ARG A 117 -7.63 -4.79 13.14
C ARG A 117 -8.33 -5.93 12.39
N PRO A 118 -9.18 -6.75 13.06
CA PRO A 118 -9.96 -7.80 12.40
C PRO A 118 -10.87 -7.22 11.32
N ARG A 119 -11.00 -7.93 10.19
CA ARG A 119 -11.84 -7.50 9.07
C ARG A 119 -12.87 -8.55 8.71
N LYS A 120 -14.12 -8.14 8.56
CA LYS A 120 -15.22 -9.03 8.15
C LYS A 120 -14.89 -9.81 6.87
N LYS A 121 -14.30 -9.14 5.87
CA LYS A 121 -13.86 -9.77 4.60
C LYS A 121 -12.77 -10.83 4.76
N LEU A 122 -12.10 -10.89 5.90
CA LEU A 122 -11.08 -11.87 6.25
C LEU A 122 -11.59 -12.88 7.30
N ASN A 123 -12.90 -13.08 7.37
CA ASN A 123 -13.53 -13.92 8.40
C ASN A 123 -13.10 -13.52 9.81
N PHE A 124 -13.13 -12.21 10.10
CA PHE A 124 -12.70 -11.59 11.36
C PHE A 124 -11.24 -11.83 11.75
N ARG A 125 -10.42 -12.30 10.82
CA ARG A 125 -8.96 -12.35 11.00
C ARG A 125 -8.32 -11.00 10.69
N THR A 126 -7.10 -10.78 11.22
CA THR A 126 -6.35 -9.58 10.95
C THR A 126 -5.61 -9.69 9.61
N PRO A 127 -5.41 -8.58 8.87
CA PRO A 127 -4.59 -8.57 7.65
C PRO A 127 -3.20 -9.17 7.87
N LYS A 128 -2.56 -8.82 8.98
CA LYS A 128 -1.25 -9.32 9.38
C LYS A 128 -1.23 -10.85 9.50
N PHE A 129 -2.19 -11.43 10.23
CA PHE A 129 -2.28 -12.88 10.38
C PHE A 129 -2.43 -13.59 9.03
N VAL A 130 -3.35 -13.10 8.20
CA VAL A 130 -3.64 -13.72 6.89
C VAL A 130 -2.42 -13.62 5.97
N PHE A 131 -1.74 -12.47 5.96
CA PHE A 131 -0.54 -12.24 5.16
C PHE A 131 0.58 -13.22 5.52
N TYR A 132 0.97 -13.28 6.80
CA TYR A 132 2.06 -14.18 7.22
C TYR A 132 1.72 -15.67 7.07
N LYS A 133 0.43 -16.04 7.22
CA LYS A 133 0.00 -17.41 6.93
C LYS A 133 0.16 -17.77 5.46
N SER A 134 0.06 -16.81 4.55
CA SER A 134 0.19 -17.05 3.10
C SER A 134 1.63 -17.16 2.62
N LEU A 135 2.60 -16.70 3.40
CA LEU A 135 4.03 -16.78 3.07
C LEU A 135 4.64 -18.16 3.43
N LYS A 136 3.95 -18.93 4.26
CA LYS A 136 4.31 -20.32 4.58
C LYS A 136 3.72 -21.29 3.56
#